data_00d094c51bc23eefa7e0169ccba234ec
#
_entry.id   00d094c51bc23eefa7e0169ccba234ec
#
_cell.length_a   1.000
_cell.length_b   1.000
_cell.length_c   1.000
_cell.angle_alpha   90.00
_cell.angle_beta   90.00
_cell.angle_gamma   90.00
#
_symmetry.space_group_name_H-M   'P 1'
#
loop_
_entity.id
_entity.type
_entity.pdbx_description
1 polymer ?
#
loop_
_entity_poly.entity_id
_entity_poly.type
_entity_poly.pdbx_seq_one_letter_code
_entity_poly.pdbx_strand_id
1 'polypeptide(L)'
;KFDSLNILVLGGSQAARIFAEEFPQIFKKLKDSKIKIKIYQQCLNNQNKKLSQFFKSAQIDFEIFNFTSNIIDYYSKSNLVITRSGASVLGELVNFKIPFISIPLPTSADNHQYKNAIFYSKKGYGNFLEEKDIKDKLYDLIVSTFNDKSMTKGFLSNQRQHSDKDIFENLNYQIERILNEKN
;
A
#
# COMPACT_ATOMS: atom_id res chain seq x y z
N LYS A 1 -11.17 -2.34 17.29
CA LYS A 1 -10.24 -3.48 17.47
C LYS A 1 -10.44 -4.38 16.27
N PHE A 2 -9.49 -4.45 15.36
CA PHE A 2 -9.62 -5.40 14.26
C PHE A 2 -9.19 -6.77 14.79
N ASP A 3 -10.11 -7.72 14.83
CA ASP A 3 -9.83 -9.10 15.22
C ASP A 3 -9.25 -9.92 14.05
N SER A 4 -9.09 -9.29 12.88
CA SER A 4 -8.52 -9.86 11.67
C SER A 4 -7.66 -8.86 10.92
N LEU A 5 -6.68 -9.36 10.19
CA LEU A 5 -5.82 -8.59 9.31
C LEU A 5 -6.42 -8.58 7.89
N ASN A 6 -7.02 -7.47 7.52
CA ASN A 6 -7.61 -7.26 6.20
C ASN A 6 -6.59 -6.52 5.32
N ILE A 7 -5.98 -7.23 4.39
CA ILE A 7 -4.91 -6.71 3.54
C ILE A 7 -5.48 -6.37 2.16
N LEU A 8 -5.30 -5.12 1.75
CA LEU A 8 -5.51 -4.71 0.37
C LEU A 8 -4.17 -4.68 -0.37
N VAL A 9 -4.12 -5.33 -1.53
CA VAL A 9 -2.95 -5.37 -2.40
C VAL A 9 -3.23 -4.62 -3.69
N LEU A 10 -2.44 -3.57 -3.95
CA LEU A 10 -2.55 -2.73 -5.14
C LEU A 10 -1.24 -2.74 -5.94
N GLY A 11 -1.28 -3.36 -7.11
CA GLY A 11 -0.14 -3.48 -8.01
C GLY A 11 0.10 -2.27 -8.91
N GLY A 12 -0.74 -1.24 -8.84
CA GLY A 12 -0.77 -0.13 -9.79
C GLY A 12 -1.48 -0.50 -11.09
N SER A 13 -1.38 0.36 -12.12
CA SER A 13 -2.09 0.19 -13.40
C SER A 13 -1.79 -1.11 -14.12
N GLN A 14 -0.65 -1.74 -13.85
CA GLN A 14 -0.23 -3.01 -14.46
C GLN A 14 -0.37 -4.20 -13.49
N ALA A 15 -1.08 -4.05 -12.37
CA ALA A 15 -1.30 -5.06 -11.33
C ALA A 15 -0.08 -5.95 -11.13
N ALA A 16 0.91 -5.44 -10.39
CA ALA A 16 2.28 -5.97 -10.29
C ALA A 16 2.36 -7.51 -10.32
N ARG A 17 2.94 -8.05 -11.38
CA ARG A 17 3.08 -9.50 -11.59
C ARG A 17 3.75 -10.18 -10.39
N ILE A 18 4.79 -9.60 -9.85
CA ILE A 18 5.53 -10.13 -8.69
C ILE A 18 4.62 -10.31 -7.47
N PHE A 19 3.62 -9.44 -7.26
CA PHE A 19 2.69 -9.57 -6.14
C PHE A 19 1.80 -10.82 -6.29
N ALA A 20 1.38 -11.11 -7.52
CA ALA A 20 0.61 -12.33 -7.80
C ALA A 20 1.45 -13.61 -7.69
N GLU A 21 2.76 -13.52 -7.86
CA GLU A 21 3.68 -14.65 -7.80
C GLU A 21 4.17 -14.94 -6.38
N GLU A 22 4.54 -13.91 -5.61
CA GLU A 22 5.22 -14.07 -4.31
C GLU A 22 4.28 -14.01 -3.10
N PHE A 23 3.27 -13.14 -3.14
CA PHE A 23 2.42 -12.91 -1.98
C PHE A 23 1.57 -14.10 -1.54
N PRO A 24 1.08 -14.98 -2.43
CA PRO A 24 0.28 -16.12 -2.02
C PRO A 24 0.94 -16.99 -0.96
N GLN A 25 2.24 -17.28 -1.10
CA GLN A 25 2.99 -18.08 -0.11
C GLN A 25 3.15 -17.35 1.22
N ILE A 26 3.35 -16.03 1.18
CA ILE A 26 3.46 -15.19 2.37
C ILE A 26 2.13 -15.17 3.12
N PHE A 27 1.01 -15.01 2.41
CA PHE A 27 -0.33 -15.04 3.03
C PHE A 27 -0.68 -16.41 3.58
N LYS A 28 -0.25 -17.49 2.90
CA LYS A 28 -0.37 -18.84 3.47
C LYS A 28 0.40 -18.97 4.78
N LYS A 29 1.63 -18.49 4.85
CA LYS A 29 2.44 -18.47 6.09
C LYS A 29 1.74 -17.68 7.21
N LEU A 30 1.11 -16.53 6.91
CA LEU A 30 0.31 -15.77 7.88
C LEU A 30 -0.88 -16.60 8.41
N LYS A 31 -1.61 -17.28 7.50
CA LYS A 31 -2.72 -18.15 7.86
C LYS A 31 -2.28 -19.32 8.72
N ASP A 32 -1.17 -19.98 8.35
CA ASP A 32 -0.61 -21.12 9.09
C ASP A 32 -0.15 -20.71 10.51
N SER A 33 0.25 -19.42 10.67
CA SER A 33 0.56 -18.81 11.98
C SER A 33 -0.68 -18.41 12.79
N LYS A 34 -1.87 -18.90 12.41
CA LYS A 34 -3.18 -18.64 13.05
C LYS A 34 -3.62 -17.17 13.06
N ILE A 35 -3.05 -16.34 12.23
CA ILE A 35 -3.53 -14.97 12.03
C ILE A 35 -4.78 -15.05 11.14
N LYS A 36 -5.90 -14.51 11.63
CA LYS A 36 -7.13 -14.40 10.82
C LYS A 36 -6.91 -13.33 9.77
N ILE A 37 -6.85 -13.73 8.50
CA ILE A 37 -6.60 -12.81 7.37
C ILE A 37 -7.75 -12.82 6.38
N LYS A 38 -7.94 -11.68 5.73
CA LYS A 38 -8.74 -11.51 4.51
C LYS A 38 -7.94 -10.70 3.50
N ILE A 39 -7.92 -11.16 2.25
CA ILE A 39 -7.12 -10.55 1.19
C ILE A 39 -8.04 -9.93 0.14
N TYR A 40 -7.85 -8.67 -0.14
CA TYR A 40 -8.39 -7.97 -1.31
C TYR A 40 -7.24 -7.73 -2.27
N GLN A 41 -7.22 -8.37 -3.43
CA GLN A 41 -6.07 -8.29 -4.33
C GLN A 41 -6.43 -7.84 -5.73
N GLN A 42 -5.82 -6.74 -6.15
CA GLN A 42 -5.81 -6.35 -7.55
C GLN A 42 -4.91 -7.31 -8.34
N CYS A 43 -5.41 -7.85 -9.43
CA CYS A 43 -4.60 -8.66 -10.35
C CYS A 43 -5.08 -8.53 -11.80
N LEU A 44 -4.25 -8.96 -12.75
CA LEU A 44 -4.63 -9.07 -14.15
C LEU A 44 -5.58 -10.25 -14.37
N ASN A 45 -6.40 -10.19 -15.43
CA ASN A 45 -7.36 -11.25 -15.77
C ASN A 45 -6.70 -12.63 -15.90
N ASN A 46 -5.51 -12.70 -16.50
CA ASN A 46 -4.76 -13.94 -16.68
C ASN A 46 -4.19 -14.50 -15.36
N GLN A 47 -4.11 -13.73 -14.30
CA GLN A 47 -3.62 -14.16 -12.98
C GLN A 47 -4.76 -14.65 -12.07
N ASN A 48 -5.99 -14.20 -12.31
CA ASN A 48 -7.15 -14.44 -11.46
C ASN A 48 -7.38 -15.92 -11.14
N LYS A 49 -7.40 -16.77 -12.18
CA LYS A 49 -7.67 -18.21 -12.01
C LYS A 49 -6.66 -18.88 -11.07
N LYS A 50 -5.36 -18.62 -11.30
CA LYS A 50 -4.27 -19.19 -10.48
C LYS A 50 -4.34 -18.71 -9.03
N LEU A 51 -4.53 -17.41 -8.82
CA LEU A 51 -4.65 -16.82 -7.48
C LEU A 51 -5.87 -17.36 -6.73
N SER A 52 -7.04 -17.38 -7.39
CA SER A 52 -8.28 -17.90 -6.78
C SER A 52 -8.16 -19.37 -6.37
N GLN A 53 -7.54 -20.19 -7.21
CA GLN A 53 -7.30 -21.61 -6.89
C GLN A 53 -6.36 -21.74 -5.68
N PHE A 54 -5.28 -20.96 -5.63
CA PHE A 54 -4.35 -20.98 -4.52
C PHE A 54 -5.04 -20.58 -3.21
N PHE A 55 -5.73 -19.43 -3.17
CA PHE A 55 -6.37 -18.96 -1.95
C PHE A 55 -7.47 -19.89 -1.45
N LYS A 56 -8.24 -20.51 -2.36
CA LYS A 56 -9.21 -21.54 -2.00
C LYS A 56 -8.52 -22.75 -1.36
N SER A 57 -7.46 -23.28 -1.97
CA SER A 57 -6.74 -24.44 -1.43
C SER A 57 -6.08 -24.16 -0.08
N ALA A 58 -5.61 -22.92 0.14
CA ALA A 58 -5.04 -22.47 1.39
C ALA A 58 -6.10 -22.04 2.44
N GLN A 59 -7.41 -22.13 2.10
CA GLN A 59 -8.51 -21.70 2.97
C GLN A 59 -8.36 -20.25 3.47
N ILE A 60 -7.86 -19.36 2.60
CA ILE A 60 -7.76 -17.92 2.85
C ILE A 60 -9.03 -17.26 2.34
N ASP A 61 -9.65 -16.38 3.15
CA ASP A 61 -10.75 -15.53 2.70
C ASP A 61 -10.20 -14.44 1.77
N PHE A 62 -10.79 -14.30 0.58
CA PHE A 62 -10.27 -13.38 -0.42
C PHE A 62 -11.35 -12.80 -1.35
N GLU A 63 -11.03 -11.66 -1.91
CA GLU A 63 -11.72 -11.03 -3.03
C GLU A 63 -10.67 -10.56 -4.04
N ILE A 64 -10.77 -10.99 -5.29
CA ILE A 64 -9.86 -10.60 -6.37
C ILE A 64 -10.62 -9.70 -7.34
N PHE A 65 -9.99 -8.61 -7.73
CA PHE A 65 -10.53 -7.68 -8.71
C PHE A 65 -9.45 -7.24 -9.72
N ASN A 66 -9.87 -6.85 -10.92
CA ASN A 66 -8.95 -6.34 -11.92
C ASN A 66 -8.84 -4.81 -11.81
N PHE A 67 -9.93 -4.13 -12.07
CA PHE A 67 -10.07 -2.68 -11.96
C PHE A 67 -11.33 -2.34 -11.14
N THR A 68 -11.27 -1.26 -10.40
CA THR A 68 -12.44 -0.72 -9.70
C THR A 68 -12.47 0.79 -9.84
N SER A 69 -13.64 1.35 -10.12
CA SER A 69 -13.91 2.78 -10.02
C SER A 69 -14.19 3.22 -8.58
N ASN A 70 -14.39 2.27 -7.67
CA ASN A 70 -14.71 2.53 -6.28
C ASN A 70 -13.67 1.92 -5.33
N ILE A 71 -12.44 2.43 -5.39
CA ILE A 71 -11.33 1.96 -4.52
C ILE A 71 -11.60 2.28 -3.03
N ILE A 72 -12.41 3.29 -2.76
CA ILE A 72 -12.76 3.72 -1.39
C ILE A 72 -13.41 2.60 -0.60
N ASP A 73 -14.23 1.77 -1.23
CA ASP A 73 -14.85 0.62 -0.58
C ASP A 73 -13.81 -0.39 -0.08
N TYR A 74 -12.73 -0.59 -0.83
CA TYR A 74 -11.63 -1.46 -0.40
C TYR A 74 -10.80 -0.81 0.70
N TYR A 75 -10.55 0.50 0.63
CA TYR A 75 -9.89 1.25 1.70
C TYR A 75 -10.65 1.11 3.01
N SER A 76 -11.97 1.27 3.00
CA SER A 76 -12.82 1.18 4.20
C SER A 76 -12.84 -0.21 4.86
N LYS A 77 -12.64 -1.27 4.08
CA LYS A 77 -12.63 -2.67 4.55
C LYS A 77 -11.26 -3.15 5.01
N SER A 78 -10.19 -2.39 4.73
CA SER A 78 -8.80 -2.80 4.93
C SER A 78 -8.17 -2.10 6.13
N ASN A 79 -7.28 -2.78 6.82
CA ASN A 79 -6.50 -2.22 7.92
C ASN A 79 -4.99 -2.23 7.65
N LEU A 80 -4.58 -2.77 6.51
CA LEU A 80 -3.23 -2.67 5.96
C LEU A 80 -3.31 -2.67 4.43
N VAL A 81 -2.55 -1.78 3.78
CA VAL A 81 -2.41 -1.77 2.32
C VAL A 81 -0.98 -2.09 1.94
N ILE A 82 -0.79 -3.02 0.99
CA ILE A 82 0.50 -3.28 0.36
C ILE A 82 0.41 -2.81 -1.09
N THR A 83 1.28 -1.89 -1.50
CA THR A 83 1.12 -1.21 -2.77
C THR A 83 2.44 -0.83 -3.43
N ARG A 84 2.41 -0.55 -4.72
CA ARG A 84 3.46 0.19 -5.41
C ARG A 84 3.54 1.62 -4.87
N SER A 85 4.74 2.24 -4.96
CA SER A 85 5.00 3.56 -4.36
C SER A 85 4.68 4.72 -5.31
N GLY A 86 3.52 4.66 -5.98
CA GLY A 86 3.00 5.79 -6.77
C GLY A 86 2.59 6.95 -5.87
N ALA A 87 2.88 8.19 -6.27
CA ALA A 87 2.58 9.38 -5.46
C ALA A 87 1.08 9.49 -5.12
N SER A 88 0.20 9.26 -6.12
CA SER A 88 -1.25 9.36 -5.93
C SER A 88 -1.76 8.37 -4.88
N VAL A 89 -1.42 7.08 -5.01
CA VAL A 89 -1.90 6.06 -4.07
C VAL A 89 -1.35 6.28 -2.66
N LEU A 90 -0.08 6.68 -2.51
CA LEU A 90 0.48 6.96 -1.18
C LEU A 90 -0.17 8.19 -0.55
N GLY A 91 -0.43 9.25 -1.32
CA GLY A 91 -1.18 10.43 -0.86
C GLY A 91 -2.61 10.07 -0.44
N GLU A 92 -3.31 9.25 -1.22
CA GLU A 92 -4.64 8.76 -0.87
C GLU A 92 -4.61 8.00 0.47
N LEU A 93 -3.68 7.05 0.66
CA LEU A 93 -3.58 6.27 1.89
C LEU A 93 -3.30 7.13 3.11
N VAL A 94 -2.46 8.17 2.98
CA VAL A 94 -2.23 9.14 4.05
C VAL A 94 -3.52 9.92 4.36
N ASN A 95 -4.26 10.37 3.34
CA ASN A 95 -5.52 11.08 3.52
C ASN A 95 -6.62 10.21 4.14
N PHE A 96 -6.71 8.94 3.77
CA PHE A 96 -7.64 7.96 4.36
C PHE A 96 -7.19 7.41 5.71
N LYS A 97 -5.99 7.76 6.18
CA LYS A 97 -5.43 7.29 7.46
C LYS A 97 -5.32 5.77 7.53
N ILE A 98 -4.72 5.17 6.51
CA ILE A 98 -4.56 3.72 6.41
C ILE A 98 -3.08 3.36 6.50
N PRO A 99 -2.65 2.49 7.42
CA PRO A 99 -1.29 1.96 7.46
C PRO A 99 -0.94 1.23 6.17
N PHE A 100 0.27 1.42 5.68
CA PHE A 100 0.71 0.77 4.44
C PHE A 100 2.15 0.28 4.47
N ILE A 101 2.43 -0.69 3.60
CA ILE A 101 3.77 -1.10 3.19
C ILE A 101 3.89 -0.77 1.71
N SER A 102 4.76 0.16 1.35
CA SER A 102 5.03 0.53 -0.03
C SER A 102 6.19 -0.25 -0.61
N ILE A 103 6.03 -0.78 -1.81
CA ILE A 103 7.04 -1.57 -2.52
C ILE A 103 7.32 -0.89 -3.85
N PRO A 104 8.39 -0.09 -3.96
CA PRO A 104 8.69 0.63 -5.18
C PRO A 104 8.98 -0.31 -6.35
N LEU A 105 8.55 0.09 -7.55
CA LEU A 105 8.92 -0.58 -8.78
C LEU A 105 10.39 -0.25 -9.10
N PRO A 106 11.30 -1.26 -9.18
CA PRO A 106 12.73 -1.01 -9.38
C PRO A 106 13.06 -0.31 -10.70
N THR A 107 12.21 -0.53 -11.72
CA THR A 107 12.37 0.03 -13.07
C THR A 107 11.59 1.33 -13.29
N SER A 108 11.15 1.99 -12.21
CA SER A 108 10.44 3.26 -12.35
C SER A 108 11.37 4.36 -12.87
N ALA A 109 10.89 5.18 -13.82
CA ALA A 109 11.65 6.28 -14.38
C ALA A 109 12.26 7.15 -13.27
N ASP A 110 13.51 7.54 -13.39
CA ASP A 110 14.26 8.36 -12.42
C ASP A 110 14.16 7.89 -10.97
N ASN A 111 13.89 6.61 -10.75
CA ASN A 111 13.65 6.02 -9.43
C ASN A 111 12.54 6.75 -8.63
N HIS A 112 11.56 7.36 -9.29
CA HIS A 112 10.55 8.17 -8.61
C HIS A 112 9.78 7.39 -7.55
N GLN A 113 9.47 6.10 -7.80
CA GLN A 113 8.78 5.30 -6.78
C GLN A 113 9.65 5.03 -5.55
N TYR A 114 10.93 4.79 -5.72
CA TYR A 114 11.86 4.64 -4.59
C TYR A 114 11.96 5.94 -3.77
N LYS A 115 12.08 7.09 -4.44
CA LYS A 115 12.09 8.40 -3.79
C LYS A 115 10.80 8.65 -3.00
N ASN A 116 9.64 8.32 -3.58
CA ASN A 116 8.36 8.40 -2.88
C ASN A 116 8.34 7.50 -1.64
N ALA A 117 8.71 6.22 -1.78
CA ALA A 117 8.73 5.28 -0.66
C ALA A 117 9.56 5.79 0.52
N ILE A 118 10.78 6.28 0.23
CA ILE A 118 11.67 6.87 1.25
C ILE A 118 11.04 8.11 1.89
N PHE A 119 10.46 9.01 1.09
CA PHE A 119 9.83 10.23 1.61
C PHE A 119 8.71 9.90 2.60
N TYR A 120 7.76 9.05 2.20
CA TYR A 120 6.61 8.69 3.04
C TYR A 120 7.03 7.89 4.29
N SER A 121 8.04 7.02 4.16
CA SER A 121 8.59 6.27 5.30
C SER A 121 9.31 7.18 6.29
N LYS A 122 10.14 8.13 5.83
CA LYS A 122 10.81 9.12 6.69
C LYS A 122 9.83 10.04 7.42
N LYS A 123 8.67 10.32 6.83
CA LYS A 123 7.57 11.05 7.49
C LYS A 123 6.82 10.18 8.51
N GLY A 124 7.15 8.89 8.60
CA GLY A 124 6.47 7.95 9.50
C GLY A 124 5.01 7.71 9.12
N TYR A 125 4.68 7.74 7.83
CA TYR A 125 3.31 7.49 7.35
C TYR A 125 3.04 6.02 7.10
N GLY A 126 4.06 5.21 6.92
CA GLY A 126 4.00 3.78 6.67
C GLY A 126 5.38 3.18 6.53
N ASN A 127 5.44 1.88 6.28
CA ASN A 127 6.67 1.15 6.01
C ASN A 127 6.96 1.12 4.51
N PHE A 128 8.24 0.88 4.19
CA PHE A 128 8.64 0.56 2.83
C PHE A 128 9.51 -0.70 2.81
N LEU A 129 9.48 -1.42 1.68
CA LEU A 129 10.27 -2.62 1.43
C LEU A 129 10.72 -2.63 -0.02
N GLU A 130 11.98 -2.94 -0.29
CA GLU A 130 12.43 -3.13 -1.68
C GLU A 130 11.88 -4.44 -2.26
N GLU A 131 11.61 -4.45 -3.57
CA GLU A 131 11.03 -5.62 -4.25
C GLU A 131 11.87 -6.88 -4.09
N LYS A 132 13.21 -6.76 -4.10
CA LYS A 132 14.14 -7.88 -3.89
C LYS A 132 14.01 -8.56 -2.53
N ASP A 133 13.50 -7.84 -1.54
CA ASP A 133 13.39 -8.31 -0.15
C ASP A 133 12.01 -8.93 0.16
N ILE A 134 11.10 -8.99 -0.81
CA ILE A 134 9.73 -9.50 -0.61
C ILE A 134 9.73 -10.89 0.03
N LYS A 135 10.50 -11.84 -0.54
CA LYS A 135 10.51 -13.23 -0.07
C LYS A 135 10.97 -13.37 1.37
N ASP A 136 11.99 -12.61 1.73
CA ASP A 136 12.69 -12.79 2.99
C ASP A 136 12.09 -11.94 4.12
N LYS A 137 11.57 -10.74 3.81
CA LYS A 137 11.23 -9.76 4.85
C LYS A 137 9.75 -9.38 4.92
N LEU A 138 8.95 -9.59 3.85
CA LEU A 138 7.57 -9.10 3.85
C LEU A 138 6.70 -9.76 4.93
N TYR A 139 6.87 -11.05 5.17
CA TYR A 139 6.14 -11.74 6.23
C TYR A 139 6.36 -11.08 7.60
N ASP A 140 7.62 -10.90 8.00
CA ASP A 140 7.97 -10.32 9.29
C ASP A 140 7.52 -8.86 9.40
N LEU A 141 7.61 -8.12 8.29
CA LEU A 141 7.15 -6.74 8.24
C LEU A 141 5.61 -6.62 8.39
N ILE A 142 4.84 -7.52 7.80
CA ILE A 142 3.39 -7.59 8.01
C ILE A 142 3.08 -7.92 9.47
N VAL A 143 3.73 -8.94 10.01
CA VAL A 143 3.51 -9.39 11.40
C VAL A 143 3.87 -8.29 12.40
N SER A 144 5.00 -7.63 12.23
CA SER A 144 5.41 -6.53 13.10
C SER A 144 4.44 -5.34 13.00
N THR A 145 4.04 -4.96 11.79
CA THR A 145 3.06 -3.86 11.58
C THR A 145 1.71 -4.18 12.21
N PHE A 146 1.26 -5.44 12.18
CA PHE A 146 -0.01 -5.85 12.77
C PHE A 146 0.03 -5.96 14.29
N ASN A 147 1.11 -6.52 14.86
CA ASN A 147 1.26 -6.79 16.28
C ASN A 147 1.71 -5.55 17.07
N ASP A 148 2.54 -4.70 16.48
CA ASP A 148 3.02 -3.48 17.12
C ASP A 148 1.97 -2.36 17.00
N LYS A 149 1.10 -2.31 18.01
CA LYS A 149 0.08 -1.26 18.09
C LYS A 149 0.68 0.15 18.26
N SER A 150 1.89 0.25 18.81
CA SER A 150 2.57 1.54 18.94
C SER A 150 3.01 2.06 17.58
N MET A 151 3.62 1.20 16.76
CA MET A 151 3.99 1.52 15.38
C MET A 151 2.78 1.95 14.57
N THR A 152 1.70 1.17 14.57
CA THR A 152 0.47 1.49 13.82
C THR A 152 -0.17 2.81 14.30
N LYS A 153 -0.22 3.04 15.62
CA LYS A 153 -0.69 4.32 16.17
C LYS A 153 0.21 5.47 15.77
N GLY A 154 1.53 5.28 15.71
CA GLY A 154 2.50 6.26 15.23
C GLY A 154 2.20 6.66 13.79
N PHE A 155 2.01 5.72 12.88
CA PHE A 155 1.63 6.01 11.49
C PHE A 155 0.34 6.82 11.41
N LEU A 156 -0.72 6.39 12.10
CA LEU A 156 -1.99 7.10 12.09
C LEU A 156 -1.89 8.50 12.70
N SER A 157 -1.08 8.69 13.74
CA SER A 157 -0.83 10.01 14.34
C SER A 157 -0.15 10.94 13.35
N ASN A 158 0.92 10.48 12.69
CA ASN A 158 1.66 11.25 11.70
C ASN A 158 0.79 11.58 10.48
N GLN A 159 0.01 10.61 9.99
CA GLN A 159 -0.93 10.81 8.89
C GLN A 159 -2.04 11.83 9.23
N ARG A 160 -2.50 11.90 10.49
CA ARG A 160 -3.48 12.90 10.92
C ARG A 160 -2.92 14.32 10.97
N GLN A 161 -1.62 14.46 11.19
CA GLN A 161 -0.92 15.75 11.18
C GLN A 161 -0.57 16.20 9.77
N HIS A 162 -0.70 15.30 8.76
CA HIS A 162 -0.49 15.66 7.37
C HIS A 162 -1.53 16.68 6.92
N SER A 163 -1.06 17.75 6.31
CA SER A 163 -1.88 18.79 5.68
C SER A 163 -1.28 19.12 4.33
N ASP A 164 -2.14 19.12 3.31
CA ASP A 164 -1.76 19.62 1.99
C ASP A 164 -1.83 21.15 1.88
N LYS A 165 -2.24 21.83 2.98
CA LYS A 165 -2.44 23.28 3.01
C LYS A 165 -1.16 24.03 2.61
N ASP A 166 -0.03 23.66 3.20
CA ASP A 166 1.27 24.29 2.89
C ASP A 166 1.69 24.09 1.43
N ILE A 167 1.30 22.97 0.83
CA ILE A 167 1.57 22.68 -0.59
C ILE A 167 0.76 23.61 -1.47
N PHE A 168 -0.53 23.77 -1.19
CA PHE A 168 -1.40 24.67 -1.93
C PHE A 168 -1.01 26.14 -1.73
N GLU A 169 -0.65 26.57 -0.53
CA GLU A 169 -0.17 27.92 -0.24
C GLU A 169 1.11 28.23 -1.03
N ASN A 170 2.09 27.31 -1.02
CA ASN A 170 3.31 27.46 -1.79
C ASN A 170 3.06 27.48 -3.30
N LEU A 171 2.18 26.59 -3.80
CA LEU A 171 1.80 26.58 -5.21
C LEU A 171 1.16 27.90 -5.63
N ASN A 172 0.21 28.41 -4.86
CA ASN A 172 -0.43 29.70 -5.11
C ASN A 172 0.60 30.83 -5.12
N TYR A 173 1.51 30.86 -4.17
CA TYR A 173 2.59 31.85 -4.13
C TYR A 173 3.47 31.81 -5.39
N GLN A 174 3.84 30.60 -5.86
CA GLN A 174 4.64 30.45 -7.09
C GLN A 174 3.86 30.92 -8.34
N ILE A 175 2.57 30.62 -8.42
CA ILE A 175 1.71 31.07 -9.52
C ILE A 175 1.61 32.59 -9.53
N GLU A 176 1.32 33.22 -8.39
CA GLU A 176 1.25 34.68 -8.26
C GLU A 176 2.57 35.35 -8.65
N ARG A 177 3.69 34.79 -8.23
CA ARG A 177 5.01 35.29 -8.62
C ARG A 177 5.23 35.27 -10.12
N ILE A 178 4.90 34.16 -10.79
CA ILE A 178 5.04 34.03 -12.26
C ILE A 178 4.11 35.02 -13.00
N LEU A 179 2.90 35.23 -12.49
CA LEU A 179 1.98 36.19 -13.08
C LEU A 179 2.46 37.63 -12.94
N ASN A 180 3.07 37.98 -11.83
CA ASN A 180 3.58 39.32 -11.55
C ASN A 180 4.91 39.63 -12.28
N GLU A 181 5.74 38.61 -12.60
CA GLU A 181 6.97 38.76 -13.38
C GLU A 181 6.68 38.99 -14.89
N LYS A 182 5.44 38.76 -15.36
CA LYS A 182 5.03 38.97 -16.75
C LYS A 182 4.33 40.32 -17.03
N ASN A 183 4.12 41.10 -16.01
CA ASN A 183 3.62 42.49 -16.10
C ASN A 183 4.75 43.48 -15.80
#